data_45514fd04d42062c1e382ccafd8bdc60
#
_entry.id   45514fd04d42062c1e382ccafd8bdc60
#
_cell.length_a   1.000
_cell.length_b   1.000
_cell.length_c   1.000
_cell.angle_alpha   90.00
_cell.angle_beta   90.00
_cell.angle_gamma   90.00
#
_symmetry.space_group_name_H-M   'P 1'
#
loop_
_entity.id
_entity.type
_entity.pdbx_description
1 polymer ?
#
loop_
_entity_poly.entity_id
_entity_poly.type
_entity_poly.pdbx_seq_one_letter_code
_entity_poly.pdbx_strand_id
1 'polypeptide(L)'
;MGSLIEGLPDTQETRREQKRRDRRGSRRALIVMLSIFGLIVGTGVAYVGYLAFTVGNNIDQGIDLGERQPVTAPDGEPVAETGTGTNFLVIGSDTRPGDAGRSDVIVLVHVPEDNSAVQMIHFPRDLYVDIPGHGKNKINAAYAFGREPLLVQTMEQLLGVRIHHVARTDFEGFKNMTDAVGGVRVYAEEASGGEGNGGPVVIKKGWNDLNGEQALAFVRERYTLSEGDISRGRRQLAFIKALMLEATKPENIANPITVAKLANAATENLVVDKGLTTRAMTDYAIALRNVRGGDVVFATAPFSGYGTSPQGASIDIVDEAGMAELGEALRTDSMDTY
;
A
#
# COMPACT_ATOMS: atom_id res chain seq x y z
N MET A 1 -3.92 -92.49 -32.25
CA MET A 1 -3.17 -91.56 -31.39
C MET A 1 -3.15 -90.24 -32.08
N GLY A 2 -4.16 -89.40 -31.81
CA GLY A 2 -4.34 -88.13 -32.45
C GLY A 2 -3.71 -87.00 -31.62
N SER A 3 -3.06 -86.07 -32.32
CA SER A 3 -2.31 -84.96 -31.75
C SER A 3 -3.22 -83.94 -31.06
N LEU A 4 -2.97 -83.71 -29.81
CA LEU A 4 -3.52 -82.60 -28.99
C LEU A 4 -2.47 -81.49 -28.86
N ILE A 5 -2.23 -80.75 -29.94
CA ILE A 5 -1.52 -79.46 -29.85
C ILE A 5 -2.16 -78.52 -30.89
N GLU A 6 -3.38 -78.11 -30.61
CA GLU A 6 -3.97 -76.94 -31.28
C GLU A 6 -4.47 -75.98 -30.22
N GLY A 7 -3.89 -74.74 -30.19
CA GLY A 7 -4.50 -73.66 -29.43
C GLY A 7 -3.64 -72.94 -28.40
N LEU A 8 -2.32 -72.81 -28.56
CA LEU A 8 -1.60 -71.79 -27.79
C LEU A 8 -1.60 -70.51 -28.60
N PRO A 9 -2.16 -69.40 -28.05
CA PRO A 9 -2.17 -68.09 -28.75
C PRO A 9 -0.71 -67.64 -28.94
N ASP A 10 -0.38 -67.18 -30.12
CA ASP A 10 0.92 -66.67 -30.51
C ASP A 10 1.38 -65.61 -29.52
N THR A 11 2.42 -65.93 -28.74
CA THR A 11 2.99 -65.05 -27.69
C THR A 11 3.49 -63.67 -28.28
N GLN A 12 3.67 -63.54 -29.58
CA GLN A 12 4.02 -62.31 -30.22
C GLN A 12 2.81 -61.41 -30.49
N GLU A 13 1.66 -61.93 -30.83
CA GLU A 13 0.42 -61.15 -31.02
C GLU A 13 -0.05 -60.57 -29.68
N THR A 14 -0.08 -61.35 -28.61
CA THR A 14 -0.47 -60.86 -27.26
C THR A 14 0.46 -59.75 -26.74
N ARG A 15 1.76 -59.83 -27.00
CA ARG A 15 2.71 -58.78 -26.62
C ARG A 15 2.53 -57.52 -27.46
N ARG A 16 2.15 -57.62 -28.75
CA ARG A 16 1.87 -56.49 -29.62
C ARG A 16 0.58 -55.78 -29.21
N GLU A 17 -0.48 -56.52 -28.85
CA GLU A 17 -1.73 -55.96 -28.38
C GLU A 17 -1.58 -55.28 -27.00
N GLN A 18 -0.83 -55.89 -26.09
CA GLN A 18 -0.53 -55.28 -24.79
C GLN A 18 0.25 -54.00 -24.94
N LYS A 19 1.29 -53.97 -25.82
CA LYS A 19 2.06 -52.75 -26.09
C LYS A 19 1.28 -51.64 -26.81
N ARG A 20 0.24 -52.01 -27.61
CA ARG A 20 -0.72 -51.05 -28.19
C ARG A 20 -1.70 -50.50 -27.16
N ARG A 21 -2.14 -51.33 -26.21
CA ARG A 21 -3.04 -50.96 -25.11
C ARG A 21 -2.32 -50.02 -24.13
N ASP A 22 -1.08 -50.31 -23.78
CA ASP A 22 -0.25 -49.48 -22.92
C ASP A 22 0.07 -48.12 -23.57
N ARG A 23 0.38 -48.10 -24.86
CA ARG A 23 0.56 -46.86 -25.62
C ARG A 23 -0.72 -46.02 -25.75
N ARG A 24 -1.89 -46.63 -25.86
CA ARG A 24 -3.19 -45.93 -25.85
C ARG A 24 -3.53 -45.39 -24.47
N GLY A 25 -3.22 -46.14 -23.40
CA GLY A 25 -3.36 -45.71 -22.00
C GLY A 25 -2.47 -44.52 -21.67
N SER A 26 -1.20 -44.62 -22.04
CA SER A 26 -0.24 -43.52 -21.79
C SER A 26 -0.56 -42.24 -22.59
N ARG A 27 -1.04 -42.37 -23.83
CA ARG A 27 -1.50 -41.20 -24.61
C ARG A 27 -2.76 -40.54 -24.02
N ARG A 28 -3.70 -41.33 -23.52
CA ARG A 28 -4.91 -40.80 -22.84
C ARG A 28 -4.54 -40.13 -21.53
N ALA A 29 -3.65 -40.72 -20.76
CA ALA A 29 -3.11 -40.13 -19.52
C ALA A 29 -2.39 -38.81 -19.80
N LEU A 30 -1.58 -38.75 -20.86
CA LEU A 30 -0.89 -37.52 -21.29
C LEU A 30 -1.90 -36.41 -21.72
N ILE A 31 -2.93 -36.77 -22.51
CA ILE A 31 -3.97 -35.83 -22.93
C ILE A 31 -4.73 -35.29 -21.70
N VAL A 32 -5.12 -36.15 -20.78
CA VAL A 32 -5.80 -35.74 -19.53
C VAL A 32 -4.90 -34.81 -18.70
N MET A 33 -3.60 -35.16 -18.55
CA MET A 33 -2.64 -34.31 -17.85
C MET A 33 -2.47 -32.94 -18.50
N LEU A 34 -2.33 -32.90 -19.84
CA LEU A 34 -2.24 -31.65 -20.59
C LEU A 34 -3.54 -30.83 -20.52
N SER A 35 -4.70 -31.50 -20.52
CA SER A 35 -6.00 -30.83 -20.35
C SER A 35 -6.17 -30.22 -18.96
N ILE A 36 -5.77 -30.94 -17.90
CA ILE A 36 -5.78 -30.43 -16.51
C ILE A 36 -4.78 -29.27 -16.38
N PHE A 37 -3.58 -29.40 -16.91
CA PHE A 37 -2.58 -28.33 -16.92
C PHE A 37 -3.08 -27.11 -17.69
N GLY A 38 -3.66 -27.30 -18.88
CA GLY A 38 -4.28 -26.22 -19.65
C GLY A 38 -5.44 -25.54 -18.91
N LEU A 39 -6.24 -26.30 -18.17
CA LEU A 39 -7.32 -25.75 -17.34
C LEU A 39 -6.75 -24.92 -16.19
N ILE A 40 -5.74 -25.41 -15.48
CA ILE A 40 -5.10 -24.69 -14.37
C ILE A 40 -4.47 -23.39 -14.89
N VAL A 41 -3.70 -23.44 -15.98
CA VAL A 41 -3.08 -22.27 -16.59
C VAL A 41 -4.15 -21.29 -17.10
N GLY A 42 -5.18 -21.80 -17.78
CA GLY A 42 -6.27 -20.97 -18.29
C GLY A 42 -7.05 -20.28 -17.16
N THR A 43 -7.33 -21.00 -16.06
CA THR A 43 -7.98 -20.41 -14.89
C THR A 43 -7.08 -19.36 -14.22
N GLY A 44 -5.77 -19.60 -14.11
CA GLY A 44 -4.82 -18.65 -13.59
C GLY A 44 -4.76 -17.36 -14.42
N VAL A 45 -4.66 -17.49 -15.75
CA VAL A 45 -4.68 -16.34 -16.67
C VAL A 45 -5.99 -15.57 -16.60
N ALA A 46 -7.15 -16.28 -16.55
CA ALA A 46 -8.45 -15.64 -16.41
C ALA A 46 -8.59 -14.90 -15.07
N TYR A 47 -8.05 -15.48 -13.99
CA TYR A 47 -8.04 -14.83 -12.68
C TYR A 47 -7.17 -13.57 -12.64
N VAL A 48 -5.97 -13.61 -13.20
CA VAL A 48 -5.10 -12.43 -13.32
C VAL A 48 -5.76 -11.36 -14.20
N GLY A 49 -6.39 -11.75 -15.31
CA GLY A 49 -7.18 -10.85 -16.15
C GLY A 49 -8.35 -10.21 -15.41
N TYR A 50 -9.05 -10.97 -14.58
CA TYR A 50 -10.12 -10.47 -13.72
C TYR A 50 -9.61 -9.44 -12.71
N LEU A 51 -8.47 -9.70 -12.03
CA LEU A 51 -7.87 -8.75 -11.10
C LEU A 51 -7.45 -7.46 -11.81
N ALA A 52 -6.77 -7.57 -12.96
CA ALA A 52 -6.35 -6.41 -13.74
C ALA A 52 -7.55 -5.58 -14.22
N PHE A 53 -8.63 -6.23 -14.64
CA PHE A 53 -9.88 -5.57 -15.02
C PHE A 53 -10.53 -4.85 -13.82
N THR A 54 -10.64 -5.51 -12.66
CA THR A 54 -11.20 -4.93 -11.43
C THR A 54 -10.40 -3.71 -10.99
N VAL A 55 -9.07 -3.85 -10.89
CA VAL A 55 -8.16 -2.76 -10.52
C VAL A 55 -8.29 -1.60 -11.52
N GLY A 56 -8.24 -1.90 -12.82
CA GLY A 56 -8.31 -0.88 -13.87
C GLY A 56 -9.63 -0.12 -13.94
N ASN A 57 -10.74 -0.76 -13.55
CA ASN A 57 -12.06 -0.09 -13.54
C ASN A 57 -12.36 0.68 -12.25
N ASN A 58 -11.77 0.28 -11.13
CA ASN A 58 -12.03 0.91 -9.84
C ASN A 58 -11.18 2.16 -9.62
N ILE A 59 -9.96 2.18 -10.16
CA ILE A 59 -9.03 3.27 -9.91
C ILE A 59 -9.41 4.50 -10.72
N ASP A 60 -9.62 5.61 -10.02
CA ASP A 60 -9.80 6.92 -10.62
C ASP A 60 -8.43 7.59 -10.82
N GLN A 61 -8.05 7.86 -12.08
CA GLN A 61 -6.86 8.62 -12.45
C GLN A 61 -7.15 10.13 -12.49
N GLY A 62 -7.89 10.61 -11.48
CA GLY A 62 -8.38 11.99 -11.40
C GLY A 62 -7.36 13.01 -10.90
N ILE A 63 -6.19 12.60 -10.38
CA ILE A 63 -5.20 13.54 -9.88
C ILE A 63 -4.33 14.04 -11.04
N ASP A 64 -4.45 15.34 -11.32
CA ASP A 64 -3.60 16.06 -12.26
C ASP A 64 -2.60 16.91 -11.47
N LEU A 65 -1.33 16.55 -11.55
CA LEU A 65 -0.27 17.29 -10.86
C LEU A 65 0.17 18.56 -11.60
N GLY A 66 -0.38 18.81 -12.79
CA GLY A 66 -0.06 19.97 -13.62
C GLY A 66 1.40 20.01 -14.10
N GLU A 67 1.83 21.19 -14.54
CA GLU A 67 3.24 21.44 -14.83
C GLU A 67 4.04 21.53 -13.52
N ARG A 68 5.02 20.63 -13.38
CA ARG A 68 5.79 20.52 -12.15
C ARG A 68 7.08 21.32 -12.28
N GLN A 69 7.37 22.15 -11.27
CA GLN A 69 8.64 22.86 -11.19
C GLN A 69 9.80 21.87 -10.93
N PRO A 70 11.02 22.16 -11.42
CA PRO A 70 12.20 21.42 -11.01
C PRO A 70 12.35 21.43 -9.49
N VAL A 71 12.66 20.28 -8.91
CA VAL A 71 12.98 20.19 -7.49
C VAL A 71 14.45 20.55 -7.32
N THR A 72 14.77 21.36 -6.33
CA THR A 72 16.13 21.69 -5.95
C THR A 72 16.43 21.17 -4.55
N ALA A 73 17.60 20.59 -4.37
CA ALA A 73 18.10 20.21 -3.06
C ALA A 73 18.43 21.45 -2.21
N PRO A 74 18.60 21.32 -0.89
CA PRO A 74 18.94 22.46 -0.01
C PRO A 74 20.23 23.20 -0.38
N ASP A 75 21.16 22.53 -1.08
CA ASP A 75 22.40 23.13 -1.61
C ASP A 75 22.18 23.91 -2.92
N GLY A 76 20.94 23.90 -3.46
CA GLY A 76 20.57 24.61 -4.69
C GLY A 76 20.76 23.80 -5.97
N GLU A 77 21.28 22.58 -5.89
CA GLU A 77 21.44 21.72 -7.07
C GLU A 77 20.09 21.12 -7.51
N PRO A 78 19.83 21.02 -8.82
CA PRO A 78 18.64 20.37 -9.33
C PRO A 78 18.61 18.87 -8.94
N VAL A 79 17.51 18.42 -8.39
CA VAL A 79 17.28 17.00 -8.12
C VAL A 79 16.92 16.29 -9.41
N ALA A 80 17.62 15.19 -9.70
CA ALA A 80 17.31 14.36 -10.87
C ALA A 80 15.85 13.83 -10.79
N GLU A 81 15.16 13.84 -11.93
CA GLU A 81 13.79 13.31 -12.01
C GLU A 81 13.74 11.78 -11.94
N THR A 82 14.87 11.13 -12.18
CA THR A 82 15.03 9.67 -12.18
C THR A 82 16.36 9.31 -11.52
N GLY A 83 16.42 8.21 -10.80
CA GLY A 83 17.72 7.62 -10.48
C GLY A 83 17.93 7.06 -9.08
N THR A 84 17.11 7.35 -8.08
CA THR A 84 17.34 6.84 -6.73
C THR A 84 16.01 6.51 -6.06
N GLY A 85 15.48 5.31 -6.37
CA GLY A 85 14.22 4.85 -5.82
C GLY A 85 12.99 5.61 -6.32
N THR A 86 11.83 5.23 -5.87
CA THR A 86 10.55 5.84 -6.25
C THR A 86 9.81 6.35 -5.01
N ASN A 87 9.39 7.60 -5.05
CA ASN A 87 8.65 8.25 -3.97
C ASN A 87 7.16 8.35 -4.33
N PHE A 88 6.30 7.79 -3.48
CA PHE A 88 4.84 7.90 -3.56
C PHE A 88 4.34 8.74 -2.40
N LEU A 89 3.44 9.67 -2.66
CA LEU A 89 2.73 10.40 -1.61
C LEU A 89 1.34 9.79 -1.42
N VAL A 90 1.12 9.19 -0.27
CA VAL A 90 -0.18 8.60 0.10
C VAL A 90 -0.92 9.58 1.02
N ILE A 91 -2.14 9.93 0.62
CA ILE A 91 -2.98 10.92 1.29
C ILE A 91 -4.27 10.25 1.78
N GLY A 92 -4.52 10.31 3.07
CA GLY A 92 -5.81 10.01 3.66
C GLY A 92 -6.63 11.30 3.82
N SER A 93 -7.77 11.41 3.16
CA SER A 93 -8.58 12.62 3.14
C SER A 93 -10.03 12.35 3.56
N ASP A 94 -10.58 13.20 4.44
CA ASP A 94 -12.01 13.25 4.76
C ASP A 94 -12.73 14.24 3.81
N THR A 95 -12.63 13.95 2.52
CA THR A 95 -13.25 14.84 1.51
C THR A 95 -14.73 14.51 1.38
N ARG A 96 -15.60 15.34 1.95
CA ARG A 96 -17.05 15.30 1.70
C ARG A 96 -17.40 16.12 0.45
N PRO A 97 -18.46 15.78 -0.28
CA PRO A 97 -18.91 16.59 -1.41
C PRO A 97 -19.16 18.03 -0.94
N GLY A 98 -18.46 19.01 -1.56
CA GLY A 98 -18.57 20.43 -1.25
C GLY A 98 -17.64 20.96 -0.16
N ASP A 99 -16.81 20.12 0.48
CA ASP A 99 -15.75 20.54 1.41
C ASP A 99 -14.39 20.61 0.70
N ALA A 100 -13.58 21.61 1.03
CA ALA A 100 -12.19 21.69 0.55
C ALA A 100 -11.36 20.48 1.01
N GLY A 101 -11.84 19.74 2.01
CA GLY A 101 -11.17 18.59 2.62
C GLY A 101 -9.89 18.98 3.32
N ARG A 102 -9.44 18.10 4.22
CA ARG A 102 -8.11 18.19 4.84
C ARG A 102 -7.42 16.85 4.66
N SER A 103 -6.12 16.87 4.45
CA SER A 103 -5.32 15.65 4.57
C SER A 103 -5.07 15.37 6.04
N ASP A 104 -5.72 14.34 6.57
CA ASP A 104 -5.51 13.93 7.95
C ASP A 104 -4.37 12.90 8.09
N VAL A 105 -4.01 12.25 6.99
CA VAL A 105 -2.89 11.31 6.88
C VAL A 105 -2.03 11.71 5.70
N ILE A 106 -0.75 11.91 5.93
CA ILE A 106 0.26 12.23 4.92
C ILE A 106 1.42 11.25 5.13
N VAL A 107 1.62 10.34 4.19
CA VAL A 107 2.68 9.33 4.25
C VAL A 107 3.47 9.37 2.94
N LEU A 108 4.78 9.59 3.06
CA LEU A 108 5.71 9.36 1.96
C LEU A 108 6.13 7.90 2.00
N VAL A 109 5.96 7.21 0.88
CA VAL A 109 6.41 5.84 0.69
C VAL A 109 7.59 5.88 -0.27
N HIS A 110 8.75 5.51 0.21
CA HIS A 110 9.96 5.37 -0.59
C HIS A 110 10.22 3.91 -0.89
N VAL A 111 10.44 3.61 -2.15
CA VAL A 111 10.84 2.30 -2.65
C VAL A 111 12.23 2.43 -3.25
N PRO A 112 13.26 1.82 -2.66
CA PRO A 112 14.62 1.83 -3.19
C PRO A 112 14.71 1.32 -4.63
N GLU A 113 15.75 1.72 -5.36
CA GLU A 113 15.96 1.30 -6.75
C GLU A 113 16.04 -0.23 -6.90
N ASP A 114 16.62 -0.92 -5.91
CA ASP A 114 16.72 -2.37 -5.88
C ASP A 114 15.43 -3.09 -5.47
N ASN A 115 14.38 -2.36 -5.08
CA ASN A 115 13.11 -2.86 -4.59
C ASN A 115 13.23 -3.84 -3.40
N SER A 116 14.25 -3.68 -2.57
CA SER A 116 14.55 -4.57 -1.44
C SER A 116 13.66 -4.30 -0.23
N ALA A 117 13.15 -3.08 -0.10
CA ALA A 117 12.42 -2.60 1.06
C ALA A 117 11.30 -1.61 0.67
N VAL A 118 10.49 -1.23 1.65
CA VAL A 118 9.55 -0.11 1.57
C VAL A 118 9.68 0.71 2.83
N GLN A 119 10.07 1.98 2.69
CA GLN A 119 10.11 2.92 3.82
C GLN A 119 8.88 3.81 3.79
N MET A 120 8.16 3.85 4.91
CA MET A 120 6.95 4.64 5.08
C MET A 120 7.17 5.71 6.13
N ILE A 121 7.20 6.97 5.69
CA ILE A 121 7.46 8.13 6.54
C ILE A 121 6.15 8.91 6.72
N HIS A 122 5.65 8.91 7.94
CA HIS A 122 4.47 9.69 8.32
C HIS A 122 4.85 11.15 8.59
N PHE A 123 4.14 12.09 7.98
CA PHE A 123 4.27 13.52 8.23
C PHE A 123 3.11 13.99 9.11
N PRO A 124 3.39 14.49 10.33
CA PRO A 124 2.37 15.07 11.18
C PRO A 124 1.62 16.19 10.44
N ARG A 125 0.30 16.15 10.41
CA ARG A 125 -0.51 17.10 9.65
C ARG A 125 -0.38 18.55 10.14
N ASP A 126 0.01 18.74 11.41
CA ASP A 126 0.19 20.03 12.05
C ASP A 126 1.64 20.54 11.95
N LEU A 127 2.51 19.86 11.17
CA LEU A 127 3.88 20.28 10.89
C LEU A 127 3.88 21.65 10.23
N TYR A 128 4.61 22.61 10.82
CA TYR A 128 4.59 24.02 10.41
C TYR A 128 5.68 24.31 9.37
N VAL A 129 5.26 24.38 8.11
CA VAL A 129 6.14 24.44 6.94
C VAL A 129 5.85 25.65 6.07
N ASP A 130 6.79 26.03 5.20
CA ASP A 130 6.53 26.99 4.12
C ASP A 130 5.70 26.34 3.02
N ILE A 131 4.55 26.96 2.70
CA ILE A 131 3.67 26.50 1.62
C ILE A 131 3.84 27.49 0.45
N PRO A 132 4.25 27.03 -0.74
CA PRO A 132 4.47 27.89 -1.90
C PRO A 132 3.28 28.82 -2.19
N GLY A 133 3.54 30.13 -2.24
CA GLY A 133 2.51 31.14 -2.47
C GLY A 133 1.59 31.47 -1.28
N HIS A 134 1.72 30.78 -0.14
CA HIS A 134 0.84 30.95 1.03
C HIS A 134 1.59 31.24 2.33
N GLY A 135 2.95 31.20 2.32
CA GLY A 135 3.80 31.40 3.52
C GLY A 135 3.70 30.23 4.50
N LYS A 136 4.19 30.45 5.73
CA LYS A 136 4.22 29.38 6.75
C LYS A 136 2.84 29.02 7.28
N ASN A 137 2.49 27.73 7.22
CA ASN A 137 1.26 27.17 7.76
C ASN A 137 1.44 25.69 8.09
N LYS A 138 0.41 25.06 8.68
CA LYS A 138 0.36 23.60 8.87
C LYS A 138 0.39 22.90 7.51
N ILE A 139 1.15 21.81 7.37
CA ILE A 139 1.32 21.11 6.09
C ILE A 139 -0.02 20.65 5.48
N ASN A 140 -1.01 20.29 6.31
CA ASN A 140 -2.34 19.91 5.83
C ASN A 140 -3.11 21.08 5.17
N ALA A 141 -2.73 22.33 5.44
CA ALA A 141 -3.29 23.50 4.80
C ALA A 141 -2.91 23.58 3.30
N ALA A 142 -1.76 23.04 2.90
CA ALA A 142 -1.37 22.95 1.51
C ALA A 142 -2.44 22.18 0.68
N TYR A 143 -2.93 21.07 1.25
CA TYR A 143 -4.00 20.32 0.61
C TYR A 143 -5.33 21.11 0.56
N ALA A 144 -5.67 21.84 1.61
CA ALA A 144 -6.87 22.68 1.63
C ALA A 144 -6.80 23.85 0.63
N PHE A 145 -5.61 24.42 0.38
CA PHE A 145 -5.41 25.57 -0.51
C PHE A 145 -5.31 25.18 -1.99
N GLY A 146 -4.61 24.08 -2.30
CA GLY A 146 -4.30 23.71 -3.68
C GLY A 146 -4.34 22.21 -3.96
N ARG A 147 -5.01 21.43 -3.12
CA ARG A 147 -5.18 19.99 -3.25
C ARG A 147 -3.84 19.25 -3.37
N GLU A 148 -3.84 18.12 -4.06
CA GLU A 148 -2.66 17.27 -4.26
C GLU A 148 -1.47 18.01 -4.87
N PRO A 149 -1.64 18.85 -5.92
CA PRO A 149 -0.50 19.54 -6.53
C PRO A 149 0.28 20.44 -5.56
N LEU A 150 -0.42 21.24 -4.74
CA LEU A 150 0.25 22.13 -3.79
C LEU A 150 0.87 21.38 -2.62
N LEU A 151 0.23 20.30 -2.15
CA LEU A 151 0.82 19.43 -1.12
C LEU A 151 2.09 18.76 -1.64
N VAL A 152 2.08 18.23 -2.87
CA VAL A 152 3.27 17.66 -3.53
C VAL A 152 4.39 18.70 -3.60
N GLN A 153 4.10 19.89 -4.12
CA GLN A 153 5.09 20.96 -4.23
C GLN A 153 5.68 21.35 -2.86
N THR A 154 4.82 21.41 -1.82
CA THR A 154 5.24 21.69 -0.44
C THR A 154 6.19 20.59 0.08
N MET A 155 5.85 19.32 -0.14
CA MET A 155 6.67 18.19 0.28
C MET A 155 8.01 18.12 -0.47
N GLU A 156 7.98 18.36 -1.78
CA GLU A 156 9.18 18.41 -2.61
C GLU A 156 10.14 19.52 -2.17
N GLN A 157 9.60 20.70 -1.85
CA GLN A 157 10.38 21.82 -1.32
C GLN A 157 10.94 21.51 0.07
N LEU A 158 10.15 20.88 0.94
CA LEU A 158 10.54 20.54 2.30
C LEU A 158 11.71 19.54 2.34
N LEU A 159 11.67 18.54 1.47
CA LEU A 159 12.60 17.40 1.47
C LEU A 159 13.72 17.53 0.43
N GLY A 160 13.54 18.37 -0.58
CA GLY A 160 14.42 18.40 -1.75
C GLY A 160 14.46 17.08 -2.50
N VAL A 161 13.32 16.37 -2.61
CA VAL A 161 13.20 15.10 -3.36
C VAL A 161 12.03 15.16 -4.32
N ARG A 162 12.11 14.41 -5.41
CA ARG A 162 10.99 14.25 -6.34
C ARG A 162 9.94 13.29 -5.78
N ILE A 163 8.67 13.68 -5.82
CA ILE A 163 7.53 12.79 -5.59
C ILE A 163 7.04 12.31 -6.95
N HIS A 164 7.15 11.02 -7.22
CA HIS A 164 6.87 10.43 -8.52
C HIS A 164 5.38 10.20 -8.74
N HIS A 165 4.71 9.70 -7.70
CA HIS A 165 3.30 9.34 -7.75
C HIS A 165 2.53 9.82 -6.54
N VAL A 166 1.23 10.01 -6.71
CA VAL A 166 0.31 10.39 -5.64
C VAL A 166 -0.88 9.43 -5.64
N ALA A 167 -1.23 8.97 -4.45
CA ALA A 167 -2.41 8.15 -4.22
C ALA A 167 -3.23 8.75 -3.08
N ARG A 168 -4.53 8.92 -3.28
CA ARG A 168 -5.46 9.39 -2.26
C ARG A 168 -6.55 8.36 -2.03
N THR A 169 -6.81 8.07 -0.76
CA THR A 169 -7.93 7.24 -0.34
C THR A 169 -8.78 7.95 0.71
N ASP A 170 -10.02 7.52 0.86
CA ASP A 170 -10.94 7.99 1.87
C ASP A 170 -11.14 6.97 3.01
N PHE A 171 -11.98 7.32 3.98
CA PHE A 171 -12.27 6.47 5.12
C PHE A 171 -13.05 5.20 4.78
N GLU A 172 -13.83 5.20 3.69
CA GLU A 172 -14.58 4.03 3.28
C GLU A 172 -13.63 2.98 2.69
N GLY A 173 -12.69 3.39 1.83
CA GLY A 173 -11.62 2.52 1.33
C GLY A 173 -10.79 1.90 2.45
N PHE A 174 -10.47 2.70 3.48
CA PHE A 174 -9.77 2.23 4.67
C PHE A 174 -10.53 1.12 5.41
N LYS A 175 -11.83 1.29 5.66
CA LYS A 175 -12.68 0.29 6.30
C LYS A 175 -12.76 -0.99 5.47
N ASN A 176 -13.03 -0.83 4.18
CA ASN A 176 -13.20 -1.94 3.25
C ASN A 176 -11.93 -2.79 3.12
N MET A 177 -10.75 -2.17 3.10
CA MET A 177 -9.47 -2.89 3.12
C MET A 177 -9.30 -3.72 4.40
N THR A 178 -9.64 -3.14 5.56
CA THR A 178 -9.56 -3.84 6.85
C THR A 178 -10.47 -5.07 6.89
N ASP A 179 -11.70 -4.91 6.43
CA ASP A 179 -12.68 -6.01 6.42
C ASP A 179 -12.35 -7.08 5.37
N ALA A 180 -11.72 -6.68 4.26
CA ALA A 180 -11.29 -7.61 3.20
C ALA A 180 -10.23 -8.63 3.68
N VAL A 181 -9.36 -8.23 4.62
CA VAL A 181 -8.37 -9.13 5.24
C VAL A 181 -8.90 -9.86 6.48
N GLY A 182 -10.17 -9.61 6.86
CA GLY A 182 -10.81 -10.23 8.03
C GLY A 182 -10.54 -9.50 9.35
N GLY A 183 -10.09 -8.25 9.30
CA GLY A 183 -9.70 -7.45 10.45
C GLY A 183 -8.20 -7.36 10.64
N VAL A 184 -7.77 -6.50 11.57
CA VAL A 184 -6.35 -6.28 11.88
C VAL A 184 -6.09 -6.37 13.37
N ARG A 185 -4.92 -6.85 13.75
CA ARG A 185 -4.48 -6.90 15.13
C ARG A 185 -3.47 -5.80 15.42
N VAL A 186 -3.86 -4.81 16.25
CA VAL A 186 -3.04 -3.65 16.59
C VAL A 186 -2.73 -3.60 18.09
N TYR A 187 -1.58 -3.02 18.43
CA TYR A 187 -1.22 -2.69 19.80
C TYR A 187 -1.55 -1.23 20.09
N ALA A 188 -2.43 -0.98 21.04
CA ALA A 188 -2.75 0.35 21.52
C ALA A 188 -1.93 0.69 22.78
N GLU A 189 -1.12 1.73 22.72
CA GLU A 189 -0.32 2.20 23.85
C GLU A 189 -1.19 2.76 24.96
N GLU A 190 -2.36 3.31 24.59
CA GLU A 190 -3.34 3.94 25.45
C GLU A 190 -4.74 3.43 25.13
N ALA A 191 -5.59 3.34 26.15
CA ALA A 191 -7.01 3.06 25.96
C ALA A 191 -7.73 4.30 25.42
N SER A 192 -8.84 4.11 24.68
CA SER A 192 -9.70 5.21 24.21
C SER A 192 -11.11 4.72 23.90
N GLY A 193 -12.05 5.66 23.75
CA GLY A 193 -13.44 5.35 23.48
C GLY A 193 -14.26 5.00 24.72
N GLY A 194 -15.53 4.71 24.52
CA GLY A 194 -16.53 4.52 25.56
C GLY A 194 -17.31 5.81 25.84
N GLU A 195 -18.42 5.68 26.60
CA GLU A 195 -19.26 6.84 26.98
C GLU A 195 -18.44 7.90 27.72
N GLY A 196 -18.39 9.11 27.16
CA GLY A 196 -17.60 10.24 27.67
C GLY A 196 -16.15 10.31 27.19
N ASN A 197 -15.63 9.31 26.44
CA ASN A 197 -14.22 9.20 26.06
C ASN A 197 -14.02 8.96 24.54
N GLY A 198 -14.59 9.79 23.67
CA GLY A 198 -14.23 9.78 22.23
C GLY A 198 -15.07 8.85 21.36
N GLY A 199 -16.25 8.38 21.79
CA GLY A 199 -17.19 7.64 20.95
C GLY A 199 -17.52 6.22 21.42
N PRO A 200 -18.42 5.54 20.70
CA PRO A 200 -18.98 4.25 21.14
C PRO A 200 -18.00 3.07 21.04
N VAL A 201 -16.94 3.20 20.25
CA VAL A 201 -15.94 2.13 20.05
C VAL A 201 -14.93 2.18 21.19
N VAL A 202 -14.81 1.07 21.92
CA VAL A 202 -13.86 0.93 23.03
C VAL A 202 -12.58 0.26 22.53
N ILE A 203 -11.45 0.95 22.65
CA ILE A 203 -10.11 0.44 22.41
C ILE A 203 -9.41 0.25 23.77
N LYS A 204 -8.97 -0.96 24.06
CA LYS A 204 -8.25 -1.28 25.28
C LYS A 204 -6.76 -1.00 25.11
N LYS A 205 -6.06 -0.61 26.18
CA LYS A 205 -4.59 -0.62 26.18
C LYS A 205 -4.09 -2.05 25.96
N GLY A 206 -3.11 -2.23 25.05
CA GLY A 206 -2.59 -3.53 24.66
C GLY A 206 -3.14 -3.98 23.29
N TRP A 207 -3.16 -5.29 23.05
CA TRP A 207 -3.60 -5.87 21.79
C TRP A 207 -5.11 -5.81 21.60
N ASN A 208 -5.55 -5.38 20.41
CA ASN A 208 -6.93 -5.32 19.96
C ASN A 208 -7.05 -5.96 18.58
N ASP A 209 -8.09 -6.78 18.37
CA ASP A 209 -8.50 -7.27 17.05
C ASP A 209 -9.64 -6.37 16.57
N LEU A 210 -9.42 -5.65 15.46
CA LEU A 210 -10.30 -4.57 15.01
C LEU A 210 -10.86 -4.90 13.63
N ASN A 211 -12.18 -4.75 13.44
CA ASN A 211 -12.82 -4.66 12.13
C ASN A 211 -12.62 -3.24 11.54
N GLY A 212 -13.13 -3.01 10.32
CA GLY A 212 -12.95 -1.73 9.63
C GLY A 212 -13.45 -0.52 10.41
N GLU A 213 -14.61 -0.61 11.05
CA GLU A 213 -15.19 0.49 11.81
C GLU A 213 -14.41 0.77 13.10
N GLN A 214 -14.01 -0.27 13.81
CA GLN A 214 -13.18 -0.16 15.00
C GLN A 214 -11.78 0.38 14.67
N ALA A 215 -11.21 -0.05 13.56
CA ALA A 215 -9.93 0.44 13.06
C ALA A 215 -10.01 1.93 12.68
N LEU A 216 -11.10 2.36 12.05
CA LEU A 216 -11.33 3.78 11.75
C LEU A 216 -11.42 4.61 13.03
N ALA A 217 -12.15 4.15 14.05
CA ALA A 217 -12.21 4.82 15.34
C ALA A 217 -10.82 4.89 16.01
N PHE A 218 -10.04 3.79 15.95
CA PHE A 218 -8.68 3.73 16.49
C PHE A 218 -7.73 4.75 15.87
N VAL A 219 -7.74 4.93 14.56
CA VAL A 219 -6.82 5.85 13.85
C VAL A 219 -7.28 7.31 13.86
N ARG A 220 -8.54 7.59 14.20
CA ARG A 220 -9.08 8.96 14.27
C ARG A 220 -9.02 9.57 15.64
N GLU A 221 -8.90 8.74 16.67
CA GLU A 221 -8.90 9.22 18.05
C GLU A 221 -7.67 10.08 18.36
N ARG A 222 -7.89 11.23 19.00
CA ARG A 222 -6.84 12.15 19.43
C ARG A 222 -7.15 12.85 20.76
N TYR A 223 -8.45 13.02 21.05
CA TYR A 223 -8.87 13.89 22.17
C TYR A 223 -8.62 13.27 23.54
N THR A 224 -8.65 11.95 23.62
CA THR A 224 -8.42 11.21 24.85
C THR A 224 -7.00 10.65 24.99
N LEU A 225 -6.14 10.92 23.99
CA LEU A 225 -4.76 10.45 23.99
C LEU A 225 -3.82 11.49 24.62
N SER A 226 -2.80 11.01 25.34
CA SER A 226 -1.92 11.86 26.14
C SER A 226 -1.16 12.90 25.33
N GLU A 227 -0.72 12.58 24.09
CA GLU A 227 0.01 13.47 23.19
C GLU A 227 -0.84 13.87 21.96
N GLY A 228 -2.18 13.73 22.06
CA GLY A 228 -3.11 14.19 21.03
C GLY A 228 -2.79 13.69 19.63
N ASP A 229 -2.33 14.59 18.76
CA ASP A 229 -2.09 14.33 17.34
C ASP A 229 -0.93 13.36 17.09
N ILE A 230 0.11 13.39 17.91
CA ILE A 230 1.26 12.48 17.80
C ILE A 230 0.86 11.05 18.16
N SER A 231 0.13 10.85 19.25
CA SER A 231 -0.41 9.52 19.59
C SER A 231 -1.34 9.01 18.47
N ARG A 232 -2.10 9.90 17.81
CA ARG A 232 -2.88 9.53 16.62
C ARG A 232 -1.99 9.10 15.49
N GLY A 233 -0.91 9.81 15.17
CA GLY A 233 0.07 9.44 14.14
C GLY A 233 0.66 8.06 14.39
N ARG A 234 1.07 7.75 15.63
CA ARG A 234 1.55 6.41 16.01
C ARG A 234 0.50 5.32 15.78
N ARG A 235 -0.78 5.60 16.11
CA ARG A 235 -1.89 4.68 15.81
C ARG A 235 -2.08 4.45 14.32
N GLN A 236 -1.97 5.48 13.51
CA GLN A 236 -2.07 5.37 12.04
C GLN A 236 -0.95 4.47 11.49
N LEU A 237 0.29 4.68 11.91
CA LEU A 237 1.41 3.83 11.53
C LEU A 237 1.25 2.39 12.03
N ALA A 238 0.84 2.20 13.28
CA ALA A 238 0.59 0.87 13.84
C ALA A 238 -0.49 0.12 13.07
N PHE A 239 -1.55 0.82 12.65
CA PHE A 239 -2.61 0.26 11.81
C PHE A 239 -2.10 -0.11 10.43
N ILE A 240 -1.41 0.80 9.72
CA ILE A 240 -0.87 0.54 8.37
C ILE A 240 0.04 -0.70 8.41
N LYS A 241 0.93 -0.77 9.39
CA LYS A 241 1.78 -1.94 9.62
C LYS A 241 0.96 -3.22 9.83
N ALA A 242 -0.07 -3.17 10.68
CA ALA A 242 -0.93 -4.32 10.95
C ALA A 242 -1.69 -4.78 9.70
N LEU A 243 -2.23 -3.83 8.92
CA LEU A 243 -2.93 -4.13 7.66
C LEU A 243 -1.99 -4.77 6.65
N MET A 244 -0.78 -4.25 6.47
CA MET A 244 0.21 -4.83 5.56
C MET A 244 0.63 -6.23 5.98
N LEU A 245 0.90 -6.45 7.29
CA LEU A 245 1.24 -7.76 7.82
C LEU A 245 0.09 -8.75 7.62
N GLU A 246 -1.16 -8.34 7.84
CA GLU A 246 -2.33 -9.18 7.65
C GLU A 246 -2.52 -9.51 6.16
N ALA A 247 -2.46 -8.50 5.27
CA ALA A 247 -2.61 -8.67 3.83
C ALA A 247 -1.54 -9.61 3.23
N THR A 248 -0.32 -9.59 3.78
CA THR A 248 0.81 -10.40 3.29
C THR A 248 0.94 -11.76 3.96
N LYS A 249 0.04 -12.15 4.86
CA LYS A 249 0.03 -13.50 5.43
C LYS A 249 -0.11 -14.57 4.34
N PRO A 250 0.63 -15.70 4.45
CA PRO A 250 0.55 -16.77 3.45
C PRO A 250 -0.87 -17.29 3.18
N GLU A 251 -1.72 -17.39 4.21
CA GLU A 251 -3.11 -17.81 4.08
C GLU A 251 -3.97 -16.82 3.29
N ASN A 252 -3.72 -15.51 3.40
CA ASN A 252 -4.43 -14.46 2.68
C ASN A 252 -3.97 -14.39 1.22
N ILE A 253 -2.65 -14.46 0.97
CA ILE A 253 -2.08 -14.46 -0.38
C ILE A 253 -2.47 -15.74 -1.15
N ALA A 254 -2.50 -16.89 -0.48
CA ALA A 254 -2.87 -18.16 -1.11
C ALA A 254 -4.39 -18.26 -1.40
N ASN A 255 -5.22 -17.42 -0.80
CA ASN A 255 -6.66 -17.41 -1.01
C ASN A 255 -7.06 -16.42 -2.12
N PRO A 256 -7.43 -16.90 -3.33
CA PRO A 256 -7.76 -16.01 -4.43
C PRO A 256 -8.98 -15.11 -4.13
N ILE A 257 -9.91 -15.56 -3.29
CA ILE A 257 -11.08 -14.76 -2.90
C ILE A 257 -10.66 -13.58 -2.02
N THR A 258 -9.76 -13.82 -1.06
CA THR A 258 -9.20 -12.75 -0.20
C THR A 258 -8.40 -11.75 -1.02
N VAL A 259 -7.55 -12.22 -1.92
CA VAL A 259 -6.78 -11.35 -2.83
C VAL A 259 -7.71 -10.49 -3.69
N ALA A 260 -8.77 -11.08 -4.27
CA ALA A 260 -9.73 -10.32 -5.07
C ALA A 260 -10.49 -9.28 -4.24
N LYS A 261 -10.94 -9.64 -3.03
CA LYS A 261 -11.61 -8.70 -2.11
C LYS A 261 -10.68 -7.55 -1.71
N LEU A 262 -9.43 -7.85 -1.36
CA LEU A 262 -8.45 -6.85 -0.99
C LEU A 262 -8.13 -5.91 -2.17
N ALA A 263 -7.91 -6.46 -3.36
CA ALA A 263 -7.68 -5.68 -4.58
C ALA A 263 -8.88 -4.75 -4.87
N ASN A 264 -10.11 -5.25 -4.77
CA ASN A 264 -11.31 -4.44 -4.94
C ASN A 264 -11.39 -3.33 -3.87
N ALA A 265 -11.28 -3.68 -2.59
CA ALA A 265 -11.37 -2.73 -1.48
C ALA A 265 -10.27 -1.66 -1.50
N ALA A 266 -9.05 -2.05 -1.89
CA ALA A 266 -7.93 -1.11 -1.99
C ALA A 266 -8.09 -0.13 -3.16
N THR A 267 -8.82 -0.50 -4.21
CA THR A 267 -8.90 0.29 -5.45
C THR A 267 -10.23 1.03 -5.63
N GLU A 268 -11.31 0.58 -4.99
CA GLU A 268 -12.67 1.15 -5.14
C GLU A 268 -12.75 2.63 -4.74
N ASN A 269 -11.95 3.06 -3.75
CA ASN A 269 -11.90 4.44 -3.26
C ASN A 269 -10.51 5.06 -3.44
N LEU A 270 -9.73 4.55 -4.39
CA LEU A 270 -8.39 5.03 -4.68
C LEU A 270 -8.41 5.97 -5.88
N VAL A 271 -7.96 7.19 -5.65
CA VAL A 271 -7.68 8.17 -6.71
C VAL A 271 -6.18 8.34 -6.84
N VAL A 272 -5.65 8.21 -8.04
CA VAL A 272 -4.21 8.29 -8.31
C VAL A 272 -3.88 9.35 -9.34
N ASP A 273 -2.60 9.71 -9.43
CA ASP A 273 -2.13 10.57 -10.50
C ASP A 273 -2.18 9.87 -11.87
N LYS A 274 -2.25 10.67 -12.92
CA LYS A 274 -2.35 10.17 -14.31
C LYS A 274 -1.16 9.33 -14.75
N GLY A 275 0.01 9.48 -14.12
CA GLY A 275 1.22 8.71 -14.40
C GLY A 275 1.18 7.30 -13.80
N LEU A 276 0.44 7.12 -12.69
CA LEU A 276 0.29 5.82 -12.04
C LEU A 276 -0.77 4.97 -12.75
N THR A 277 -0.43 4.54 -13.97
CA THR A 277 -1.30 3.70 -14.78
C THR A 277 -1.44 2.30 -14.20
N THR A 278 -2.48 1.55 -14.61
CA THR A 278 -2.66 0.13 -14.23
C THR A 278 -1.42 -0.71 -14.58
N ARG A 279 -0.73 -0.37 -15.68
CA ARG A 279 0.53 -1.03 -16.06
C ARG A 279 1.63 -0.70 -15.05
N ALA A 280 1.84 0.57 -14.74
CA ALA A 280 2.84 1.00 -13.75
C ALA A 280 2.61 0.33 -12.38
N MET A 281 1.34 0.30 -11.91
CA MET A 281 0.98 -0.40 -10.67
C MET A 281 1.28 -1.90 -10.72
N THR A 282 1.05 -2.54 -11.86
CA THR A 282 1.38 -3.96 -12.05
C THR A 282 2.90 -4.17 -12.02
N ASP A 283 3.66 -3.29 -12.68
CA ASP A 283 5.12 -3.36 -12.69
C ASP A 283 5.69 -3.19 -11.26
N TYR A 284 5.18 -2.23 -10.46
CA TYR A 284 5.55 -2.09 -9.04
C TYR A 284 5.15 -3.31 -8.20
N ALA A 285 3.95 -3.86 -8.40
CA ALA A 285 3.51 -5.06 -7.67
C ALA A 285 4.41 -6.26 -7.96
N ILE A 286 4.89 -6.41 -9.20
CA ILE A 286 5.85 -7.43 -9.60
C ILE A 286 7.23 -7.15 -8.99
N ALA A 287 7.70 -5.92 -9.02
CA ALA A 287 8.98 -5.52 -8.44
C ALA A 287 9.02 -5.82 -6.93
N LEU A 288 7.97 -5.46 -6.21
CA LEU A 288 7.85 -5.62 -4.76
C LEU A 288 7.38 -7.02 -4.31
N ARG A 289 7.22 -7.98 -5.22
CA ARG A 289 6.70 -9.33 -4.89
C ARG A 289 7.49 -10.10 -3.83
N ASN A 290 8.76 -9.74 -3.61
CA ASN A 290 9.65 -10.38 -2.63
C ASN A 290 9.69 -9.62 -1.30
N VAL A 291 9.19 -8.39 -1.21
CA VAL A 291 9.11 -7.61 0.03
C VAL A 291 8.20 -8.31 1.02
N ARG A 292 8.64 -8.42 2.26
CA ARG A 292 7.90 -9.02 3.38
C ARG A 292 7.72 -7.98 4.49
N GLY A 293 6.92 -8.30 5.49
CA GLY A 293 6.65 -7.38 6.60
C GLY A 293 7.89 -6.92 7.37
N GLY A 294 8.99 -7.70 7.36
CA GLY A 294 10.29 -7.31 7.92
C GLY A 294 11.03 -6.25 7.11
N ASP A 295 10.73 -6.16 5.81
CA ASP A 295 11.39 -5.24 4.87
C ASP A 295 10.62 -3.91 4.78
N VAL A 296 9.54 -3.76 5.58
CA VAL A 296 8.77 -2.52 5.66
C VAL A 296 9.16 -1.76 6.92
N VAL A 297 9.79 -0.59 6.71
CA VAL A 297 10.26 0.29 7.78
C VAL A 297 9.27 1.46 7.94
N PHE A 298 9.00 1.83 9.18
CA PHE A 298 8.10 2.93 9.51
C PHE A 298 8.84 3.99 10.31
N ALA A 299 8.72 5.23 9.87
CA ALA A 299 9.30 6.39 10.54
C ALA A 299 8.29 7.54 10.63
N THR A 300 8.53 8.48 11.51
CA THR A 300 7.85 9.78 11.53
C THR A 300 8.84 10.84 11.08
N ALA A 301 8.39 11.77 10.26
CA ALA A 301 9.21 12.88 9.80
C ALA A 301 9.76 13.69 11.00
N PRO A 302 11.01 14.14 10.97
CA PRO A 302 11.65 14.82 12.08
C PRO A 302 10.92 16.09 12.50
N PHE A 303 10.64 16.23 13.79
CA PHE A 303 10.09 17.44 14.39
C PHE A 303 10.72 17.65 15.77
N SER A 304 10.94 18.92 16.16
CA SER A 304 11.68 19.29 17.37
C SER A 304 10.80 19.57 18.60
N GLY A 305 9.46 19.49 18.43
CA GLY A 305 8.50 19.69 19.52
C GLY A 305 7.26 20.46 19.10
N TYR A 306 6.53 20.96 20.09
CA TYR A 306 5.25 21.64 19.90
C TYR A 306 5.39 23.13 20.09
N GLY A 307 4.56 23.90 19.39
CA GLY A 307 4.58 25.35 19.47
C GLY A 307 3.19 25.94 19.20
N THR A 308 3.17 27.26 19.15
CA THR A 308 1.97 28.01 18.78
C THR A 308 2.33 28.95 17.62
N SER A 309 1.55 28.90 16.56
CA SER A 309 1.74 29.79 15.41
C SER A 309 1.45 31.24 15.78
N PRO A 310 1.88 32.22 14.98
CA PRO A 310 1.54 33.63 15.20
C PRO A 310 0.03 33.90 15.26
N GLN A 311 -0.80 33.03 14.69
CA GLN A 311 -2.25 33.08 14.71
C GLN A 311 -2.89 32.35 15.88
N GLY A 312 -2.10 31.80 16.82
CA GLY A 312 -2.56 31.11 18.03
C GLY A 312 -2.92 29.64 17.83
N ALA A 313 -2.63 29.02 16.66
CA ALA A 313 -2.87 27.60 16.45
C ALA A 313 -1.72 26.75 16.99
N SER A 314 -2.04 25.61 17.60
CA SER A 314 -1.04 24.57 17.95
C SER A 314 -0.38 24.03 16.70
N ILE A 315 0.95 23.89 16.71
CA ILE A 315 1.77 23.42 15.59
C ILE A 315 2.83 22.45 16.06
N ASP A 316 3.31 21.61 15.12
CA ASP A 316 4.52 20.81 15.28
C ASP A 316 5.68 21.54 14.59
N ILE A 317 6.77 21.76 15.34
CA ILE A 317 7.93 22.52 14.86
C ILE A 317 8.83 21.60 14.07
N VAL A 318 9.16 21.98 12.83
CA VAL A 318 10.09 21.20 11.99
C VAL A 318 11.45 21.11 12.66
N ASP A 319 12.05 19.93 12.66
CA ASP A 319 13.48 19.75 12.86
C ASP A 319 14.17 19.91 11.49
N GLU A 320 14.65 21.12 11.22
CA GLU A 320 15.23 21.48 9.92
C GLU A 320 16.46 20.61 9.59
N ALA A 321 17.30 20.28 10.60
CA ALA A 321 18.49 19.46 10.39
C ALA A 321 18.10 18.00 10.09
N GLY A 322 17.25 17.41 10.92
CA GLY A 322 16.75 16.05 10.70
C GLY A 322 15.96 15.93 9.38
N MET A 323 15.23 16.99 8.99
CA MET A 323 14.49 16.99 7.72
C MET A 323 15.44 17.03 6.50
N ALA A 324 16.54 17.78 6.61
CA ALA A 324 17.58 17.80 5.58
C ALA A 324 18.30 16.44 5.46
N GLU A 325 18.60 15.79 6.61
CA GLU A 325 19.15 14.42 6.64
C GLU A 325 18.20 13.41 6.02
N LEU A 326 16.90 13.48 6.34
CA LEU A 326 15.88 12.64 5.71
C LEU A 326 15.84 12.84 4.19
N GLY A 327 15.85 14.09 3.74
CA GLY A 327 15.87 14.42 2.31
C GLY A 327 17.12 13.87 1.61
N GLU A 328 18.29 13.95 2.24
CA GLU A 328 19.53 13.37 1.70
C GLU A 328 19.45 11.85 1.62
N ALA A 329 18.98 11.18 2.69
CA ALA A 329 18.84 9.74 2.71
C ALA A 329 17.88 9.23 1.60
N LEU A 330 16.81 9.96 1.32
CA LEU A 330 15.89 9.68 0.22
C LEU A 330 16.54 9.90 -1.16
N ARG A 331 17.37 10.95 -1.32
CA ARG A 331 18.06 11.24 -2.59
C ARG A 331 19.15 10.24 -2.92
N THR A 332 19.84 9.76 -1.90
CA THR A 332 20.98 8.84 -2.03
C THR A 332 20.58 7.37 -1.88
N ASP A 333 19.29 7.09 -1.70
CA ASP A 333 18.76 5.74 -1.49
C ASP A 333 19.41 5.02 -0.29
N SER A 334 19.70 5.79 0.78
CA SER A 334 20.42 5.33 1.97
C SER A 334 19.56 5.31 3.24
N MET A 335 18.26 5.11 3.07
CA MET A 335 17.30 5.03 4.18
C MET A 335 17.54 3.85 5.13
N ASP A 336 18.31 2.85 4.73
CA ASP A 336 18.72 1.71 5.54
C ASP A 336 19.73 2.09 6.64
N THR A 337 20.42 3.21 6.46
CA THR A 337 21.41 3.76 7.41
C THR A 337 20.94 5.02 8.12
N TYR A 338 19.76 5.52 7.78
CA TYR A 338 19.13 6.72 8.36
C TYR A 338 18.44 6.45 9.75
#